data_e01753df2bbf6c60ae8e0a56cbb16c55
#
_entry.id   e01753df2bbf6c60ae8e0a56cbb16c55
#
_cell.length_a   1.000
_cell.length_b   1.000
_cell.length_c   1.000
_cell.angle_alpha   90.00
_cell.angle_beta   90.00
_cell.angle_gamma   90.00
#
_symmetry.space_group_name_H-M   'P 1'
#
loop_
_entity.id
_entity.type
_entity.pdbx_description
1 polymer ?
#
loop_
_entity_poly.entity_id
_entity_poly.type
_entity_poly.pdbx_seq_one_letter_code
_entity_poly.pdbx_strand_id
1 'polypeptide(L)'
;RYIRRQRQMCIRDSDGRIWVPKSKGDQRKPKDIPENERDYYLERKYPSFGNLVPRDLASRNAKEVCDAGYGVGSTGDAVYLDFSDAINRLGKDAIKAKYGNLFEMYNRITDDDPYETAMMIYPAVHYTMGGLWVDYNLMTTIPGLYAIGEANFSDHGANRLGASALMQGLADGYFVLPSTINNYLAEHKLDNLDDQNEAFISAEKEVFNKLEKLLSINGTKTVDDFHRELGKLMWNQCGMERSEEGLRKALEELPKIREEFWKNVNVPGTSNDLNQALEKANRVADFLEFAEFMLIDALDREESCGGHFRVESQTEEGEALRNDEKFAYVAAWEFSGIDKKPKLHKEQLVFEEVKLSQRSYK
;
A
#
# COMPACT_ATOMS: atom_id res chain seq x y z
N ARG A 1 3.28 14.76 -2.91
CA ARG A 1 4.27 14.05 -3.78
C ARG A 1 3.86 12.60 -4.08
N TYR A 2 3.36 11.81 -3.09
CA TYR A 2 2.99 10.40 -3.28
C TYR A 2 1.81 10.17 -4.24
N ILE A 3 0.71 10.91 -4.11
CA ILE A 3 -0.49 10.78 -4.95
C ILE A 3 -0.19 11.03 -6.44
N ARG A 4 0.81 11.85 -6.76
CA ARG A 4 1.18 12.20 -8.14
C ARG A 4 1.99 11.09 -8.82
N ARG A 5 2.80 10.32 -8.07
CA ARG A 5 3.55 9.15 -8.59
C ARG A 5 2.64 7.97 -8.90
N GLN A 6 1.57 7.78 -8.14
CA GLN A 6 0.59 6.70 -8.37
C GLN A 6 -0.08 6.77 -9.76
N ARG A 7 -0.40 7.97 -10.24
CA ARG A 7 -0.98 8.15 -11.59
C ARG A 7 -0.01 7.75 -12.70
N GLN A 8 1.29 7.87 -12.50
CA GLN A 8 2.30 7.51 -13.50
C GLN A 8 2.39 5.99 -13.72
N MET A 9 2.18 5.17 -12.68
CA MET A 9 2.10 3.71 -12.83
C MET A 9 0.85 3.23 -13.59
N CYS A 10 -0.20 4.05 -13.68
CA CYS A 10 -1.40 3.72 -14.45
C CYS A 10 -1.25 3.90 -15.97
N ILE A 11 -0.12 4.48 -16.45
CA ILE A 11 0.12 4.81 -17.86
C ILE A 11 0.78 3.66 -18.62
N ARG A 12 0.88 2.47 -18.07
CA ARG A 12 1.35 1.31 -18.81
C ARG A 12 0.30 0.82 -19.79
N ASP A 13 -0.02 1.65 -20.75
CA ASP A 13 -0.67 1.23 -21.98
C ASP A 13 0.38 0.70 -22.96
N SER A 14 -0.06 0.10 -24.05
CA SER A 14 0.76 -0.42 -25.12
C SER A 14 1.76 0.56 -25.74
N ASP A 15 1.73 1.83 -25.33
CA ASP A 15 2.51 2.90 -25.93
C ASP A 15 3.79 3.22 -25.15
N GLY A 16 3.84 2.98 -23.84
CA GLY A 16 5.04 3.24 -23.03
C GLY A 16 5.88 1.99 -22.80
N ARG A 17 7.20 2.08 -22.96
CA ARG A 17 8.17 0.99 -22.68
C ARG A 17 8.94 1.25 -21.40
N ILE A 18 9.09 0.21 -20.56
CA ILE A 18 9.80 0.31 -19.28
C ILE A 18 11.18 -0.31 -19.41
N TRP A 19 12.20 0.42 -18.98
CA TRP A 19 13.59 -0.06 -19.02
C TRP A 19 14.46 0.51 -17.90
N VAL A 20 15.61 -0.12 -17.71
CA VAL A 20 16.72 0.36 -16.88
C VAL A 20 18.03 0.28 -17.66
N PRO A 21 19.09 1.01 -17.27
CA PRO A 21 20.42 0.79 -17.84
C PRO A 21 20.91 -0.64 -17.61
N LYS A 22 21.68 -1.20 -18.55
CA LYS A 22 22.34 -2.51 -18.36
C LYS A 22 23.49 -2.46 -17.36
N SER A 23 24.00 -1.29 -17.05
CA SER A 23 25.09 -1.08 -16.08
C SER A 23 24.53 -0.64 -14.72
N LYS A 24 24.99 -1.28 -13.65
CA LYS A 24 24.60 -0.91 -12.28
C LYS A 24 25.12 0.49 -11.93
N GLY A 25 24.29 1.26 -11.25
CA GLY A 25 24.65 2.61 -10.78
C GLY A 25 24.84 3.64 -11.89
N ASP A 26 24.31 3.40 -13.09
CA ASP A 26 24.39 4.35 -14.20
C ASP A 26 23.53 5.58 -13.89
N GLN A 27 24.17 6.75 -13.81
CA GLN A 27 23.52 8.03 -13.51
C GLN A 27 23.41 8.96 -14.73
N ARG A 28 23.70 8.45 -15.93
CA ARG A 28 23.50 9.22 -17.18
C ARG A 28 22.03 9.58 -17.36
N LYS A 29 21.79 10.69 -18.06
CA LYS A 29 20.42 11.05 -18.45
C LYS A 29 19.87 10.03 -19.44
N PRO A 30 18.55 9.75 -19.45
CA PRO A 30 17.98 8.71 -20.32
C PRO A 30 18.30 8.89 -21.81
N LYS A 31 18.38 10.13 -22.28
CA LYS A 31 18.75 10.45 -23.66
C LYS A 31 20.22 10.12 -24.03
N ASP A 32 21.10 10.06 -23.02
CA ASP A 32 22.54 9.79 -23.22
C ASP A 32 22.84 8.28 -23.13
N ILE A 33 21.83 7.43 -22.86
CA ILE A 33 21.95 5.98 -22.80
C ILE A 33 21.45 5.40 -24.13
N PRO A 34 22.34 4.84 -24.98
CA PRO A 34 21.94 4.29 -26.26
C PRO A 34 21.06 3.04 -26.10
N GLU A 35 20.28 2.73 -27.13
CA GLU A 35 19.30 1.64 -27.12
C GLU A 35 19.90 0.27 -26.76
N ASN A 36 21.09 -0.02 -27.25
CA ASN A 36 21.78 -1.27 -26.96
C ASN A 36 22.29 -1.41 -25.53
N GLU A 37 22.31 -0.33 -24.74
CA GLU A 37 22.63 -0.31 -23.31
C GLU A 37 21.39 -0.27 -22.40
N ARG A 38 20.17 -0.34 -22.98
CA ARG A 38 18.89 -0.39 -22.25
C ARG A 38 18.47 -1.84 -22.05
N ASP A 39 18.00 -2.18 -20.83
CA ASP A 39 17.35 -3.46 -20.53
C ASP A 39 15.84 -3.26 -20.39
N TYR A 40 15.09 -3.73 -21.38
CA TYR A 40 13.63 -3.80 -21.35
C TYR A 40 13.20 -5.06 -20.60
N TYR A 41 13.46 -5.09 -19.31
CA TYR A 41 13.39 -6.27 -18.47
C TYR A 41 12.01 -6.97 -18.46
N LEU A 42 10.90 -6.24 -18.61
CA LEU A 42 9.57 -6.85 -18.71
C LEU A 42 9.38 -7.59 -20.04
N GLU A 43 9.85 -7.01 -21.15
CA GLU A 43 9.79 -7.65 -22.47
C GLU A 43 10.69 -8.89 -22.50
N ARG A 44 11.84 -8.84 -21.85
CA ARG A 44 12.77 -9.97 -21.74
C ARG A 44 12.21 -11.11 -20.86
N LYS A 45 11.62 -10.79 -19.71
CA LYS A 45 11.09 -11.79 -18.78
C LYS A 45 9.74 -12.38 -19.22
N TYR A 46 8.91 -11.57 -19.86
CA TYR A 46 7.56 -11.93 -20.31
C TYR A 46 7.33 -11.60 -21.78
N PRO A 47 7.94 -12.37 -22.72
CA PRO A 47 7.90 -12.02 -24.15
C PRO A 47 6.49 -11.93 -24.73
N SER A 48 5.53 -12.71 -24.22
CA SER A 48 4.14 -12.72 -24.69
C SER A 48 3.33 -11.49 -24.26
N PHE A 49 3.69 -10.83 -23.16
CA PHE A 49 2.95 -9.72 -22.57
C PHE A 49 3.76 -8.42 -22.56
N GLY A 50 5.08 -8.49 -22.45
CA GLY A 50 5.96 -7.32 -22.38
C GLY A 50 5.50 -6.33 -21.30
N ASN A 51 5.33 -5.07 -21.71
CA ASN A 51 4.85 -4.02 -20.82
C ASN A 51 3.37 -4.16 -20.41
N LEU A 52 2.61 -5.08 -20.99
CA LEU A 52 1.19 -5.34 -20.68
C LEU A 52 0.99 -6.35 -19.54
N VAL A 53 2.07 -6.86 -18.94
CA VAL A 53 1.96 -7.71 -17.74
C VAL A 53 1.15 -7.01 -16.64
N PRO A 54 0.44 -7.76 -15.77
CA PRO A 54 -0.31 -7.18 -14.67
C PRO A 54 0.53 -6.23 -13.80
N ARG A 55 -0.14 -5.28 -13.15
CA ARG A 55 0.52 -4.21 -12.38
C ARG A 55 1.36 -4.72 -11.22
N ASP A 56 0.90 -5.78 -10.56
CA ASP A 56 1.62 -6.45 -9.48
C ASP A 56 2.95 -7.03 -9.96
N LEU A 57 2.95 -7.73 -11.11
CA LEU A 57 4.18 -8.25 -11.73
C LEU A 57 5.14 -7.14 -12.12
N ALA A 58 4.64 -6.10 -12.80
CA ALA A 58 5.52 -5.00 -13.22
C ALA A 58 6.09 -4.22 -12.03
N SER A 59 5.32 -4.07 -10.95
CA SER A 59 5.79 -3.39 -9.74
C SER A 59 6.86 -4.20 -9.01
N ARG A 60 6.69 -5.52 -8.87
CA ARG A 60 7.71 -6.41 -8.30
C ARG A 60 8.99 -6.39 -9.13
N ASN A 61 8.87 -6.55 -10.45
CA ASN A 61 10.04 -6.52 -11.33
C ASN A 61 10.75 -5.17 -11.32
N ALA A 62 10.03 -4.05 -11.20
CA ALA A 62 10.65 -2.74 -11.02
C ALA A 62 11.43 -2.65 -9.71
N LYS A 63 10.87 -3.16 -8.60
CA LYS A 63 11.60 -3.22 -7.32
C LYS A 63 12.81 -4.13 -7.42
N GLU A 64 12.68 -5.33 -7.98
CA GLU A 64 13.76 -6.30 -8.15
C GLU A 64 14.97 -5.70 -8.90
N VAL A 65 14.74 -5.01 -10.04
CA VAL A 65 15.84 -4.40 -10.80
C VAL A 65 16.47 -3.21 -10.04
N CYS A 66 15.68 -2.47 -9.25
CA CYS A 66 16.21 -1.41 -8.38
C CYS A 66 17.07 -2.00 -7.25
N ASP A 67 16.59 -3.02 -6.55
CA ASP A 67 17.29 -3.72 -5.46
C ASP A 67 18.59 -4.38 -5.99
N ALA A 68 18.58 -4.86 -7.23
CA ALA A 68 19.76 -5.39 -7.90
C ALA A 68 20.79 -4.32 -8.31
N GLY A 69 20.49 -3.02 -8.10
CA GLY A 69 21.39 -1.89 -8.34
C GLY A 69 21.33 -1.31 -9.75
N TYR A 70 20.30 -1.65 -10.54
CA TYR A 70 20.07 -1.08 -11.87
C TYR A 70 19.12 0.11 -11.86
N GLY A 71 18.52 0.44 -10.70
CA GLY A 71 17.63 1.55 -10.54
C GLY A 71 18.28 2.90 -10.84
N VAL A 72 17.46 3.84 -11.27
CA VAL A 72 17.88 5.19 -11.69
C VAL A 72 17.38 6.27 -10.72
N GLY A 73 17.85 7.50 -10.93
CA GLY A 73 17.58 8.62 -10.05
C GLY A 73 18.50 8.66 -8.82
N SER A 74 18.42 9.73 -8.04
CA SER A 74 19.35 10.01 -6.93
C SER A 74 19.34 8.94 -5.82
N THR A 75 18.27 8.16 -5.71
CA THR A 75 18.13 7.09 -4.71
C THR A 75 18.30 5.70 -5.30
N GLY A 76 18.35 5.56 -6.62
CA GLY A 76 18.39 4.26 -7.29
C GLY A 76 17.08 3.48 -7.24
N ASP A 77 15.96 4.11 -6.82
CA ASP A 77 14.67 3.45 -6.61
C ASP A 77 13.70 3.63 -7.80
N ALA A 78 14.13 4.13 -8.94
CA ALA A 78 13.27 4.40 -10.09
C ALA A 78 13.65 3.57 -11.31
N VAL A 79 12.70 3.44 -12.24
CA VAL A 79 12.90 2.89 -13.59
C VAL A 79 12.42 3.92 -14.62
N TYR A 80 12.88 3.80 -15.86
CA TYR A 80 12.42 4.68 -16.94
C TYR A 80 11.15 4.16 -17.59
N LEU A 81 10.20 5.07 -17.87
CA LEU A 81 9.04 4.87 -18.74
C LEU A 81 9.21 5.78 -19.96
N ASP A 82 9.36 5.19 -21.12
CA ASP A 82 9.77 5.82 -22.37
C ASP A 82 8.65 5.74 -23.43
N PHE A 83 8.28 6.87 -23.98
CA PHE A 83 7.29 6.98 -25.05
C PHE A 83 7.90 7.30 -26.42
N SER A 84 9.22 7.34 -26.55
CA SER A 84 9.89 7.73 -27.80
C SER A 84 9.45 6.88 -28.99
N ASP A 85 9.35 5.56 -28.84
CA ASP A 85 8.86 4.66 -29.88
C ASP A 85 7.42 4.98 -30.31
N ALA A 86 6.55 5.21 -29.34
CA ALA A 86 5.15 5.52 -29.62
C ALA A 86 5.00 6.90 -30.27
N ILE A 87 5.79 7.89 -29.87
CA ILE A 87 5.83 9.21 -30.49
C ILE A 87 6.29 9.11 -31.93
N ASN A 88 7.33 8.34 -32.20
CA ASN A 88 7.84 8.11 -33.57
C ASN A 88 6.83 7.38 -34.46
N ARG A 89 6.10 6.40 -33.91
CA ARG A 89 5.14 5.57 -34.64
C ARG A 89 3.79 6.26 -34.86
N LEU A 90 3.25 6.93 -33.85
CA LEU A 90 1.88 7.49 -33.86
C LEU A 90 1.83 8.99 -34.05
N GLY A 91 2.94 9.68 -33.86
CA GLY A 91 3.04 11.14 -33.85
C GLY A 91 2.75 11.77 -32.49
N LYS A 92 3.34 12.94 -32.26
CA LYS A 92 3.22 13.72 -31.01
C LYS A 92 1.77 14.05 -30.66
N ASP A 93 0.94 14.40 -31.65
CA ASP A 93 -0.46 14.81 -31.44
C ASP A 93 -1.33 13.67 -30.95
N ALA A 94 -1.14 12.44 -31.46
CA ALA A 94 -1.86 11.28 -30.99
C ALA A 94 -1.51 10.94 -29.53
N ILE A 95 -0.25 11.02 -29.17
CA ILE A 95 0.24 10.83 -27.78
C ILE A 95 -0.26 11.95 -26.87
N LYS A 96 -0.27 13.19 -27.37
CA LYS A 96 -0.81 14.33 -26.63
C LYS A 96 -2.31 14.18 -26.33
N ALA A 97 -3.10 13.69 -27.28
CA ALA A 97 -4.52 13.44 -27.08
C ALA A 97 -4.79 12.40 -25.98
N LYS A 98 -3.93 11.37 -25.87
CA LYS A 98 -4.05 10.31 -24.85
C LYS A 98 -3.43 10.70 -23.49
N TYR A 99 -2.23 11.26 -23.48
CA TYR A 99 -1.40 11.40 -22.28
C TYR A 99 -1.00 12.83 -21.97
N GLY A 100 -1.45 13.83 -22.74
CA GLY A 100 -0.99 15.21 -22.64
C GLY A 100 -1.08 15.80 -21.23
N ASN A 101 -2.22 15.61 -20.55
CA ASN A 101 -2.41 16.08 -19.18
C ASN A 101 -1.39 15.50 -18.19
N LEU A 102 -1.00 14.27 -18.43
CA LEU A 102 -0.07 13.54 -17.58
C LEU A 102 1.36 14.00 -17.82
N PHE A 103 1.74 14.19 -19.09
CA PHE A 103 3.04 14.73 -19.47
C PHE A 103 3.21 16.18 -18.95
N GLU A 104 2.18 17.01 -19.08
CA GLU A 104 2.18 18.35 -18.51
C GLU A 104 2.36 18.31 -16.99
N MET A 105 1.66 17.42 -16.30
CA MET A 105 1.81 17.28 -14.85
C MET A 105 3.21 16.79 -14.47
N TYR A 106 3.81 15.88 -15.21
CA TYR A 106 5.18 15.41 -14.97
C TYR A 106 6.17 16.55 -15.18
N ASN A 107 6.08 17.25 -16.30
CA ASN A 107 6.93 18.40 -16.61
C ASN A 107 6.85 19.49 -15.52
N ARG A 108 5.67 19.85 -15.04
CA ARG A 108 5.49 20.81 -13.94
C ARG A 108 6.13 20.39 -12.62
N ILE A 109 6.37 19.09 -12.42
CA ILE A 109 6.95 18.56 -11.17
C ILE A 109 8.46 18.42 -11.27
N THR A 110 8.96 18.00 -12.43
CA THR A 110 10.35 17.58 -12.62
C THR A 110 11.15 18.54 -13.48
N ASP A 111 10.48 19.41 -14.23
CA ASP A 111 11.04 20.26 -15.30
C ASP A 111 11.55 19.47 -16.51
N ASP A 112 11.24 18.15 -16.60
CA ASP A 112 11.59 17.31 -17.74
C ASP A 112 10.38 17.18 -18.68
N ASP A 113 10.58 17.30 -20.01
CA ASP A 113 9.53 17.09 -21.02
C ASP A 113 9.46 15.62 -21.44
N PRO A 114 8.34 14.89 -21.13
CA PRO A 114 8.19 13.48 -21.52
C PRO A 114 8.12 13.22 -23.04
N TYR A 115 7.94 14.27 -23.84
CA TYR A 115 8.05 14.16 -25.30
C TYR A 115 9.50 14.08 -25.79
N GLU A 116 10.47 14.45 -24.96
CA GLU A 116 11.90 14.52 -25.32
C GLU A 116 12.78 13.57 -24.50
N THR A 117 12.29 13.12 -23.33
CA THR A 117 13.06 12.27 -22.42
C THR A 117 12.15 11.28 -21.69
N ALA A 118 12.68 10.11 -21.34
CA ALA A 118 11.95 9.12 -20.57
C ALA A 118 11.62 9.64 -19.14
N MET A 119 10.43 9.30 -18.66
CA MET A 119 10.01 9.63 -17.30
C MET A 119 10.61 8.66 -16.30
N MET A 120 11.03 9.15 -15.16
CA MET A 120 11.35 8.30 -13.99
C MET A 120 10.07 7.95 -13.25
N ILE A 121 9.80 6.65 -13.09
CA ILE A 121 8.67 6.12 -12.34
C ILE A 121 9.14 5.18 -11.24
N TYR A 122 8.32 5.04 -10.20
CA TYR A 122 8.59 4.19 -9.06
C TYR A 122 7.30 3.50 -8.59
N PRO A 123 7.35 2.21 -8.23
CA PRO A 123 6.21 1.54 -7.62
C PRO A 123 5.78 2.24 -6.33
N ALA A 124 4.49 2.43 -6.15
CA ALA A 124 3.94 3.02 -4.94
C ALA A 124 2.66 2.30 -4.52
N VAL A 125 2.43 2.22 -3.21
CA VAL A 125 1.17 1.70 -2.66
C VAL A 125 0.01 2.54 -3.17
N HIS A 126 -1.01 1.90 -3.70
CA HIS A 126 -2.18 2.55 -4.28
C HIS A 126 -3.47 2.24 -3.52
N TYR A 127 -3.60 1.02 -3.02
CA TYR A 127 -4.78 0.53 -2.34
C TYR A 127 -4.38 -0.56 -1.35
N THR A 128 -4.95 -0.53 -0.15
CA THR A 128 -4.76 -1.57 0.86
C THR A 128 -5.90 -2.59 0.76
N MET A 129 -5.58 -3.82 0.39
CA MET A 129 -6.53 -4.94 0.45
C MET A 129 -6.45 -5.53 1.84
N GLY A 130 -7.58 -5.65 2.49
CA GLY A 130 -7.69 -5.91 3.92
C GLY A 130 -8.12 -4.65 4.65
N GLY A 131 -8.38 -4.75 5.93
CA GLY A 131 -8.88 -3.66 6.76
C GLY A 131 -9.62 -4.18 7.98
N LEU A 132 -10.51 -3.38 8.53
CA LEU A 132 -11.35 -3.79 9.66
C LEU A 132 -12.32 -4.89 9.24
N TRP A 133 -12.41 -5.93 10.04
CA TRP A 133 -13.45 -6.94 9.85
C TRP A 133 -14.84 -6.34 10.05
N VAL A 134 -15.77 -6.69 9.17
CA VAL A 134 -17.17 -6.32 9.23
C VAL A 134 -18.03 -7.52 8.84
N ASP A 135 -19.27 -7.55 9.33
CA ASP A 135 -20.29 -8.48 8.89
C ASP A 135 -20.88 -8.07 7.53
N TYR A 136 -21.85 -8.82 7.02
CA TYR A 136 -22.56 -8.50 5.76
C TYR A 136 -23.38 -7.20 5.82
N ASN A 137 -23.60 -6.66 7.01
CA ASN A 137 -24.26 -5.37 7.25
C ASN A 137 -23.25 -4.23 7.42
N LEU A 138 -21.96 -4.46 7.17
CA LEU A 138 -20.85 -3.51 7.33
C LEU A 138 -20.60 -3.09 8.78
N MET A 139 -21.17 -3.82 9.75
CA MET A 139 -20.96 -3.55 11.17
C MET A 139 -19.69 -4.24 11.66
N THR A 140 -18.88 -3.52 12.42
CA THR A 140 -17.69 -4.06 13.07
C THR A 140 -18.07 -4.93 14.29
N THR A 141 -17.08 -5.45 15.00
CA THR A 141 -17.29 -6.14 16.28
C THR A 141 -17.79 -5.22 17.40
N ILE A 142 -17.80 -3.90 17.18
CA ILE A 142 -18.37 -2.91 18.11
C ILE A 142 -19.78 -2.56 17.61
N PRO A 143 -20.83 -2.87 18.38
CA PRO A 143 -22.21 -2.59 17.98
C PRO A 143 -22.45 -1.11 17.66
N GLY A 144 -23.05 -0.84 16.50
CA GLY A 144 -23.32 0.51 16.04
C GLY A 144 -22.15 1.22 15.35
N LEU A 145 -20.97 0.58 15.27
CA LEU A 145 -19.82 1.09 14.54
C LEU A 145 -19.69 0.35 13.20
N TYR A 146 -19.70 1.10 12.10
CA TYR A 146 -19.63 0.58 10.74
C TYR A 146 -18.34 1.01 10.06
N ALA A 147 -17.78 0.15 9.19
CA ALA A 147 -16.65 0.49 8.35
C ALA A 147 -17.00 0.22 6.87
N ILE A 148 -16.79 1.20 6.01
CA ILE A 148 -17.13 1.15 4.58
C ILE A 148 -15.93 1.46 3.69
N GLY A 149 -15.99 1.02 2.44
CA GLY A 149 -14.95 1.26 1.43
C GLY A 149 -13.62 0.63 1.82
N GLU A 150 -12.51 1.31 1.53
CA GLU A 150 -11.15 0.80 1.78
C GLU A 150 -10.83 0.58 3.27
N ALA A 151 -11.63 1.14 4.20
CA ALA A 151 -11.43 0.96 5.63
C ALA A 151 -11.81 -0.45 6.11
N ASN A 152 -12.76 -1.12 5.45
CA ASN A 152 -13.12 -2.50 5.77
C ASN A 152 -12.24 -3.51 5.02
N PHE A 153 -12.27 -4.78 5.46
CA PHE A 153 -11.46 -5.84 4.84
C PHE A 153 -11.88 -6.19 3.40
N SER A 154 -13.00 -5.70 2.98
CA SER A 154 -13.61 -5.74 1.66
C SER A 154 -13.75 -7.13 0.99
N ASP A 155 -14.65 -7.20 0.04
CA ASP A 155 -14.93 -8.36 -0.82
C ASP A 155 -13.95 -8.48 -2.02
N HIS A 156 -12.87 -7.69 -2.04
CA HIS A 156 -11.86 -7.76 -3.11
C HIS A 156 -10.95 -8.98 -3.03
N GLY A 157 -10.95 -9.69 -1.90
CA GLY A 157 -10.03 -10.79 -1.67
C GLY A 157 -8.57 -10.35 -1.71
N ALA A 158 -7.70 -11.23 -2.16
CA ALA A 158 -6.26 -11.00 -2.17
C ALA A 158 -5.77 -10.01 -3.25
N ASN A 159 -6.59 -9.68 -4.25
CA ASN A 159 -6.21 -8.75 -5.33
C ASN A 159 -7.43 -8.03 -5.92
N ARG A 160 -7.45 -6.72 -5.78
CA ARG A 160 -8.50 -5.85 -6.27
C ARG A 160 -8.45 -5.65 -7.79
N LEU A 161 -9.58 -5.80 -8.46
CA LEU A 161 -9.71 -5.46 -9.87
C LEU A 161 -9.66 -3.95 -10.10
N GLY A 162 -9.20 -3.54 -11.29
CA GLY A 162 -9.17 -2.13 -11.67
C GLY A 162 -10.54 -1.49 -11.57
N ALA A 163 -10.61 -0.23 -11.07
CA ALA A 163 -11.82 0.59 -10.88
C ALA A 163 -12.83 0.10 -9.82
N SER A 164 -12.70 -1.11 -9.25
CA SER A 164 -13.68 -1.65 -8.30
C SER A 164 -13.67 -0.99 -6.92
N ALA A 165 -12.58 -0.31 -6.51
CA ALA A 165 -12.52 0.36 -5.21
C ALA A 165 -13.59 1.45 -5.00
N LEU A 166 -13.72 2.34 -5.99
CA LEU A 166 -14.77 3.38 -5.93
C LEU A 166 -16.17 2.76 -6.02
N MET A 167 -16.33 1.70 -6.80
CA MET A 167 -17.61 1.00 -6.93
C MET A 167 -18.03 0.37 -5.61
N GLN A 168 -17.11 -0.27 -4.89
CA GLN A 168 -17.35 -0.81 -3.54
C GLN A 168 -17.75 0.31 -2.57
N GLY A 169 -16.94 1.37 -2.44
CA GLY A 169 -17.25 2.45 -1.50
C GLY A 169 -18.59 3.14 -1.77
N LEU A 170 -18.99 3.25 -3.05
CA LEU A 170 -20.31 3.76 -3.43
C LEU A 170 -21.42 2.75 -3.09
N ALA A 171 -21.21 1.46 -3.35
CA ALA A 171 -22.19 0.41 -3.02
C ALA A 171 -22.42 0.34 -1.51
N ASP A 172 -21.34 0.31 -0.72
CA ASP A 172 -21.40 0.31 0.73
C ASP A 172 -22.19 1.52 1.26
N GLY A 173 -21.82 2.73 0.81
CA GLY A 173 -22.38 3.98 1.31
C GLY A 173 -23.81 4.29 0.84
N TYR A 174 -24.18 3.92 -0.39
CA TYR A 174 -25.48 4.27 -0.96
C TYR A 174 -26.53 3.16 -0.86
N PHE A 175 -26.12 1.89 -0.90
CA PHE A 175 -27.07 0.79 -0.96
C PHE A 175 -27.13 -0.02 0.33
N VAL A 176 -26.01 -0.30 0.98
CA VAL A 176 -25.98 -1.15 2.17
C VAL A 176 -26.18 -0.34 3.44
N LEU A 177 -25.34 0.66 3.69
CA LEU A 177 -25.28 1.39 4.95
C LEU A 177 -26.62 2.05 5.38
N PRO A 178 -27.43 2.69 4.49
CA PRO A 178 -28.69 3.30 4.89
C PRO A 178 -29.69 2.30 5.45
N SER A 179 -29.80 1.12 4.81
CA SER A 179 -30.69 0.04 5.26
C SER A 179 -30.21 -0.54 6.59
N THR A 180 -28.91 -0.76 6.73
CA THR A 180 -28.27 -1.30 7.93
C THR A 180 -28.48 -0.39 9.14
N ILE A 181 -28.25 0.92 8.98
CA ILE A 181 -28.46 1.90 10.06
C ILE A 181 -29.93 1.93 10.46
N ASN A 182 -30.85 1.95 9.50
CA ASN A 182 -32.28 1.94 9.79
C ASN A 182 -32.71 0.69 10.58
N ASN A 183 -32.24 -0.48 10.18
CA ASN A 183 -32.54 -1.73 10.89
C ASN A 183 -31.97 -1.71 12.31
N TYR A 184 -30.71 -1.30 12.46
CA TYR A 184 -30.09 -1.19 13.79
C TYR A 184 -30.88 -0.26 14.73
N LEU A 185 -31.26 0.93 14.25
CA LEU A 185 -32.04 1.89 15.03
C LEU A 185 -33.45 1.42 15.36
N ALA A 186 -34.05 0.60 14.47
CA ALA A 186 -35.39 0.01 14.72
C ALA A 186 -35.36 -1.12 15.77
N GLU A 187 -34.27 -1.88 15.81
CA GLU A 187 -34.09 -3.03 16.70
C GLU A 187 -33.57 -2.64 18.10
N HIS A 188 -32.88 -1.51 18.21
CA HIS A 188 -32.21 -1.09 19.44
C HIS A 188 -32.83 0.17 19.99
N LYS A 189 -33.28 0.11 21.25
CA LYS A 189 -33.63 1.29 21.99
C LYS A 189 -32.36 1.97 22.48
N LEU A 190 -32.02 3.09 21.85
CA LEU A 190 -30.85 3.88 22.25
C LEU A 190 -31.15 4.61 23.56
N ASP A 191 -30.21 4.56 24.51
CA ASP A 191 -30.25 5.38 25.71
C ASP A 191 -30.04 6.85 25.36
N ASN A 192 -30.66 7.73 26.11
CA ASN A 192 -30.47 9.17 25.95
C ASN A 192 -29.18 9.54 26.69
N LEU A 193 -28.04 9.42 25.98
CA LEU A 193 -26.71 9.76 26.48
C LEU A 193 -26.46 11.25 26.28
N ASP A 194 -25.97 11.93 27.30
CA ASP A 194 -25.49 13.30 27.23
C ASP A 194 -23.94 13.33 27.29
N ASP A 195 -23.35 14.49 27.05
CA ASP A 195 -21.89 14.70 27.06
C ASP A 195 -21.27 14.59 28.47
N GLN A 196 -22.09 14.50 29.51
CA GLN A 196 -21.65 14.29 30.91
C GLN A 196 -21.55 12.80 31.29
N ASN A 197 -21.87 11.91 30.36
CA ASN A 197 -21.69 10.47 30.57
C ASN A 197 -20.22 10.13 30.84
N GLU A 198 -19.95 9.34 31.86
CA GLU A 198 -18.60 8.96 32.29
C GLU A 198 -17.76 8.33 31.15
N ALA A 199 -18.38 7.63 30.22
CA ALA A 199 -17.70 7.02 29.07
C ALA A 199 -17.11 8.10 28.13
N PHE A 200 -17.86 9.18 27.86
CA PHE A 200 -17.36 10.29 27.05
C PHE A 200 -16.24 11.05 27.75
N ILE A 201 -16.45 11.37 29.05
CA ILE A 201 -15.43 12.08 29.86
C ILE A 201 -14.14 11.26 29.95
N SER A 202 -14.24 9.94 30.14
CA SER A 202 -13.08 9.04 30.20
C SER A 202 -12.35 8.98 28.86
N ALA A 203 -13.07 8.84 27.74
CA ALA A 203 -12.49 8.79 26.40
C ALA A 203 -11.79 10.12 26.04
N GLU A 204 -12.44 11.26 26.32
CA GLU A 204 -11.83 12.58 26.11
C GLU A 204 -10.53 12.73 26.91
N LYS A 205 -10.54 12.37 28.19
CA LYS A 205 -9.37 12.42 29.06
C LYS A 205 -8.24 11.50 28.56
N GLU A 206 -8.56 10.31 28.06
CA GLU A 206 -7.58 9.37 27.51
C GLU A 206 -6.90 9.96 26.25
N VAL A 207 -7.69 10.50 25.32
CA VAL A 207 -7.18 11.17 24.12
C VAL A 207 -6.32 12.36 24.48
N PHE A 208 -6.79 13.23 25.38
CA PHE A 208 -6.06 14.40 25.83
C PHE A 208 -4.72 14.00 26.46
N ASN A 209 -4.70 13.01 27.33
CA ASN A 209 -3.46 12.51 27.96
C ASN A 209 -2.47 11.97 26.91
N LYS A 210 -2.94 11.29 25.87
CA LYS A 210 -2.09 10.82 24.77
C LYS A 210 -1.45 12.00 24.03
N LEU A 211 -2.23 13.04 23.71
CA LEU A 211 -1.74 14.23 23.00
C LEU A 211 -0.72 15.00 23.86
N GLU A 212 -1.02 15.25 25.14
CA GLU A 212 -0.09 15.91 26.06
C GLU A 212 1.19 15.11 26.27
N LYS A 213 1.10 13.78 26.32
CA LYS A 213 2.27 12.91 26.36
C LYS A 213 3.17 13.14 25.14
N LEU A 214 2.59 13.16 23.92
CA LEU A 214 3.36 13.41 22.69
C LEU A 214 4.05 14.77 22.70
N LEU A 215 3.38 15.82 23.17
CA LEU A 215 3.93 17.18 23.27
C LEU A 215 5.03 17.29 24.34
N SER A 216 4.96 16.51 25.41
CA SER A 216 5.87 16.59 26.54
C SER A 216 7.20 15.86 26.35
N ILE A 217 7.33 14.98 25.35
CA ILE A 217 8.55 14.17 25.14
C ILE A 217 9.76 15.05 24.84
N ASN A 218 9.59 16.11 24.01
CA ASN A 218 10.66 17.05 23.66
C ASN A 218 11.98 16.37 23.22
N GLY A 219 11.84 15.31 22.42
CA GLY A 219 12.98 14.56 21.90
C GLY A 219 13.76 15.30 20.83
N THR A 220 14.70 14.61 20.20
CA THR A 220 15.59 15.17 19.16
C THR A 220 15.23 14.75 17.74
N LYS A 221 14.40 13.70 17.59
CA LYS A 221 14.06 13.10 16.30
C LYS A 221 12.68 13.55 15.84
N THR A 222 12.56 14.01 14.61
CA THR A 222 11.29 14.53 14.09
C THR A 222 10.28 13.41 13.85
N VAL A 223 9.00 13.77 13.82
CA VAL A 223 7.91 12.83 13.43
C VAL A 223 8.14 12.25 12.04
N ASP A 224 8.66 13.07 11.11
CA ASP A 224 8.96 12.64 9.74
C ASP A 224 10.10 11.61 9.68
N ASP A 225 11.07 11.71 10.56
CA ASP A 225 12.17 10.74 10.62
C ASP A 225 11.65 9.37 11.05
N PHE A 226 10.79 9.32 12.09
CA PHE A 226 10.14 8.08 12.52
C PHE A 226 9.22 7.50 11.44
N HIS A 227 8.42 8.35 10.77
CA HIS A 227 7.56 7.90 9.68
C HIS A 227 8.38 7.30 8.52
N ARG A 228 9.51 7.90 8.17
CA ARG A 228 10.40 7.38 7.12
C ARG A 228 11.12 6.11 7.54
N GLU A 229 11.53 6.00 8.79
CA GLU A 229 12.19 4.81 9.32
C GLU A 229 11.23 3.61 9.31
N LEU A 230 10.02 3.78 9.87
CA LEU A 230 8.97 2.78 9.78
C LEU A 230 8.65 2.43 8.31
N GLY A 231 8.51 3.44 7.47
CA GLY A 231 8.22 3.25 6.04
C GLY A 231 9.30 2.45 5.32
N LYS A 232 10.59 2.66 5.64
CA LYS A 232 11.70 1.88 5.08
C LYS A 232 11.68 0.44 5.58
N LEU A 233 11.44 0.23 6.87
CA LEU A 233 11.32 -1.10 7.45
C LEU A 233 10.21 -1.90 6.76
N MET A 234 9.01 -1.33 6.69
CA MET A 234 7.85 -1.97 6.06
C MET A 234 8.03 -2.18 4.55
N TRP A 235 8.60 -1.20 3.84
CA TRP A 235 8.88 -1.32 2.41
C TRP A 235 9.86 -2.43 2.09
N ASN A 236 10.92 -2.56 2.87
CA ASN A 236 11.98 -3.53 2.63
C ASN A 236 11.61 -4.95 3.06
N GLN A 237 10.84 -5.11 4.15
CA GLN A 237 10.60 -6.43 4.75
C GLN A 237 9.16 -6.93 4.56
N CYS A 238 8.18 -6.04 4.40
CA CYS A 238 6.76 -6.37 4.24
C CYS A 238 6.14 -5.75 2.98
N GLY A 239 6.96 -5.31 2.03
CA GLY A 239 6.53 -4.68 0.78
C GLY A 239 5.98 -5.66 -0.25
N MET A 240 6.34 -5.46 -1.51
CA MET A 240 5.83 -6.24 -2.64
C MET A 240 6.39 -7.65 -2.72
N GLU A 241 7.54 -7.89 -2.09
CA GLU A 241 8.22 -9.18 -2.02
C GLU A 241 8.66 -9.38 -0.55
N ARG A 242 8.32 -10.51 0.02
CA ARG A 242 8.45 -10.81 1.46
C ARG A 242 9.17 -12.12 1.65
N SER A 243 10.03 -12.20 2.68
CA SER A 243 10.65 -13.45 3.13
C SER A 243 10.37 -13.69 4.61
N GLU A 244 10.38 -14.94 5.04
CA GLU A 244 10.24 -15.27 6.45
C GLU A 244 11.32 -14.59 7.30
N GLU A 245 12.57 -14.62 6.83
CA GLU A 245 13.71 -13.97 7.49
C GLU A 245 13.48 -12.45 7.64
N GLY A 246 13.08 -11.78 6.55
CA GLY A 246 12.81 -10.35 6.56
C GLY A 246 11.66 -9.95 7.47
N LEU A 247 10.57 -10.72 7.46
CA LEU A 247 9.41 -10.48 8.33
C LEU A 247 9.76 -10.68 9.82
N ARG A 248 10.52 -11.73 10.16
CA ARG A 248 11.00 -11.95 11.54
C ARG A 248 11.92 -10.82 12.01
N LYS A 249 12.86 -10.41 11.16
CA LYS A 249 13.74 -9.28 11.43
C LYS A 249 12.93 -7.99 11.68
N ALA A 250 11.91 -7.72 10.87
CA ALA A 250 11.06 -6.55 11.05
C ALA A 250 10.29 -6.60 12.38
N LEU A 251 9.79 -7.77 12.80
CA LEU A 251 9.14 -7.97 14.10
C LEU A 251 10.09 -7.77 15.28
N GLU A 252 11.39 -7.96 15.10
CA GLU A 252 12.41 -7.67 16.11
C GLU A 252 12.82 -6.19 16.16
N GLU A 253 12.78 -5.50 15.02
CA GLU A 253 13.18 -4.09 14.90
C GLU A 253 12.05 -3.12 15.24
N LEU A 254 10.80 -3.44 14.87
CA LEU A 254 9.65 -2.58 15.08
C LEU A 254 9.44 -2.15 16.55
N PRO A 255 9.53 -3.03 17.56
CA PRO A 255 9.40 -2.62 18.95
C PRO A 255 10.48 -1.60 19.39
N LYS A 256 11.68 -1.65 18.83
CA LYS A 256 12.78 -0.70 19.13
C LYS A 256 12.45 0.69 18.58
N ILE A 257 11.92 0.77 17.36
CA ILE A 257 11.47 2.03 16.76
C ILE A 257 10.31 2.61 17.58
N ARG A 258 9.34 1.77 17.99
CA ARG A 258 8.19 2.16 18.83
C ARG A 258 8.64 2.68 20.19
N GLU A 259 9.59 2.00 20.85
CA GLU A 259 10.16 2.43 22.13
C GLU A 259 10.92 3.77 21.99
N GLU A 260 11.72 3.91 20.93
CA GLU A 260 12.43 5.16 20.64
C GLU A 260 11.47 6.31 20.37
N PHE A 261 10.40 6.05 19.59
CA PHE A 261 9.36 7.06 19.31
C PHE A 261 8.81 7.65 20.60
N TRP A 262 8.37 6.82 21.53
CA TRP A 262 7.80 7.25 22.80
C TRP A 262 8.78 7.84 23.82
N LYS A 263 10.07 7.86 23.49
CA LYS A 263 11.14 8.48 24.29
C LYS A 263 11.79 9.69 23.64
N ASN A 264 11.77 9.78 22.32
CA ASN A 264 12.62 10.73 21.59
C ASN A 264 11.93 11.51 20.47
N VAL A 265 10.61 11.38 20.30
CA VAL A 265 9.92 12.18 19.28
C VAL A 265 9.87 13.65 19.67
N ASN A 266 10.12 14.53 18.71
CA ASN A 266 9.96 15.98 18.84
C ASN A 266 8.71 16.43 18.10
N VAL A 267 7.72 16.94 18.86
CA VAL A 267 6.47 17.48 18.36
C VAL A 267 6.41 18.97 18.70
N PRO A 268 6.76 19.87 17.77
CA PRO A 268 6.70 21.31 18.03
C PRO A 268 5.25 21.81 18.11
N GLY A 269 5.04 22.92 18.82
CA GLY A 269 3.72 23.58 18.95
C GLY A 269 2.99 23.17 20.22
N THR A 270 1.68 23.44 20.23
CA THR A 270 0.79 23.19 21.39
C THR A 270 -0.45 22.42 20.96
N SER A 271 -1.28 22.00 21.91
CA SER A 271 -2.58 21.37 21.69
C SER A 271 -3.71 22.39 21.44
N ASN A 272 -3.45 23.69 21.68
CA ASN A 272 -4.48 24.73 21.62
C ASN A 272 -4.75 25.29 20.20
N ASP A 273 -3.86 24.99 19.27
CA ASP A 273 -3.93 25.44 17.88
C ASP A 273 -3.94 24.26 16.93
N LEU A 274 -4.28 24.50 15.66
CA LEU A 274 -4.16 23.49 14.61
C LEU A 274 -2.69 23.08 14.45
N ASN A 275 -2.32 21.96 15.06
CA ASN A 275 -0.97 21.44 15.08
C ASN A 275 -0.81 20.22 14.18
N GLN A 276 -0.35 20.44 12.94
CA GLN A 276 -0.13 19.35 11.97
C GLN A 276 0.97 18.36 12.41
N ALA A 277 1.96 18.80 13.19
CA ALA A 277 2.99 17.92 13.70
C ALA A 277 2.42 16.97 14.76
N LEU A 278 1.55 17.46 15.64
CA LEU A 278 0.86 16.64 16.64
C LEU A 278 -0.09 15.62 15.99
N GLU A 279 -0.88 16.05 15.00
CA GLU A 279 -1.75 15.17 14.23
C GLU A 279 -0.95 14.05 13.56
N LYS A 280 0.18 14.39 12.93
CA LYS A 280 1.07 13.43 12.29
C LYS A 280 1.73 12.49 13.32
N ALA A 281 2.14 12.99 14.48
CA ALA A 281 2.71 12.18 15.55
C ALA A 281 1.72 11.14 16.07
N ASN A 282 0.46 11.53 16.26
CA ASN A 282 -0.60 10.62 16.67
C ASN A 282 -0.80 9.51 15.63
N ARG A 283 -0.82 9.84 14.34
CA ARG A 283 -0.90 8.83 13.25
C ARG A 283 0.31 7.91 13.19
N VAL A 284 1.52 8.43 13.40
CA VAL A 284 2.73 7.59 13.40
C VAL A 284 2.71 6.62 14.58
N ALA A 285 2.21 7.05 15.75
CA ALA A 285 1.97 6.14 16.87
C ALA A 285 1.05 4.98 16.50
N ASP A 286 -0.07 5.27 15.83
CA ASP A 286 -1.02 4.25 15.37
C ASP A 286 -0.42 3.35 14.27
N PHE A 287 0.40 3.90 13.37
CA PHE A 287 1.09 3.11 12.34
C PHE A 287 2.12 2.15 12.93
N LEU A 288 2.80 2.52 14.02
CA LEU A 288 3.74 1.63 14.72
C LEU A 288 3.03 0.43 15.34
N GLU A 289 1.80 0.59 15.81
CA GLU A 289 0.97 -0.53 16.30
C GLU A 289 0.44 -1.37 15.14
N PHE A 290 -0.12 -0.72 14.11
CA PHE A 290 -0.72 -1.41 12.96
C PHE A 290 0.30 -2.21 12.12
N ALA A 291 1.53 -1.72 12.01
CA ALA A 291 2.61 -2.40 11.30
C ALA A 291 2.89 -3.80 11.85
N GLU A 292 2.76 -4.00 13.17
CA GLU A 292 2.94 -5.29 13.82
C GLU A 292 1.92 -6.32 13.33
N PHE A 293 0.64 -5.93 13.20
CA PHE A 293 -0.40 -6.80 12.64
C PHE A 293 -0.12 -7.19 11.19
N MET A 294 0.33 -6.24 10.38
CA MET A 294 0.71 -6.52 8.98
C MET A 294 1.86 -7.53 8.89
N LEU A 295 2.86 -7.41 9.76
CA LEU A 295 3.99 -8.33 9.80
C LEU A 295 3.59 -9.72 10.29
N ILE A 296 2.76 -9.80 11.33
CA ILE A 296 2.27 -11.07 11.89
C ILE A 296 1.42 -11.82 10.84
N ASP A 297 0.49 -11.12 10.19
CA ASP A 297 -0.36 -11.72 9.15
C ASP A 297 0.46 -12.19 7.95
N ALA A 298 1.40 -11.38 7.49
CA ALA A 298 2.29 -11.74 6.38
C ALA A 298 3.21 -12.92 6.73
N LEU A 299 3.58 -13.09 7.99
CA LEU A 299 4.39 -14.22 8.46
C LEU A 299 3.57 -15.50 8.59
N ASP A 300 2.33 -15.42 9.07
CA ASP A 300 1.43 -16.57 9.24
C ASP A 300 1.02 -17.17 7.89
N ARG A 301 0.84 -16.35 6.86
CA ARG A 301 0.42 -16.78 5.52
C ARG A 301 1.60 -17.21 4.66
N GLU A 302 1.89 -18.49 4.64
CA GLU A 302 3.04 -19.11 3.96
C GLU A 302 2.77 -19.42 2.46
N GLU A 303 1.93 -18.64 1.79
CA GLU A 303 1.65 -18.78 0.36
C GLU A 303 1.93 -17.47 -0.36
N SER A 304 1.83 -17.47 -1.69
CA SER A 304 1.76 -16.25 -2.49
C SER A 304 0.40 -16.13 -3.16
N CYS A 305 -0.40 -15.14 -2.76
CA CYS A 305 -1.74 -14.92 -3.28
C CYS A 305 -2.01 -13.42 -3.46
N GLY A 306 -2.35 -13.01 -4.68
CA GLY A 306 -2.64 -11.61 -5.00
C GLY A 306 -1.50 -10.65 -4.72
N GLY A 307 -1.73 -9.66 -3.85
CA GLY A 307 -0.71 -8.71 -3.42
C GLY A 307 0.29 -9.25 -2.40
N HIS A 308 -0.02 -10.37 -1.76
CA HIS A 308 0.89 -11.06 -0.84
C HIS A 308 1.80 -12.01 -1.62
N PHE A 309 3.09 -11.71 -1.68
CA PHE A 309 4.08 -12.55 -2.36
C PHE A 309 5.20 -12.93 -1.39
N ARG A 310 5.37 -14.23 -1.18
CA ARG A 310 6.44 -14.84 -0.37
C ARG A 310 7.47 -15.46 -1.29
N VAL A 311 8.74 -15.12 -1.11
CA VAL A 311 9.85 -15.67 -1.93
C VAL A 311 9.97 -17.17 -1.79
N GLU A 312 9.57 -17.73 -0.66
CA GLU A 312 9.56 -19.17 -0.40
C GLU A 312 8.39 -19.89 -1.12
N SER A 313 7.36 -19.15 -1.56
CA SER A 313 6.14 -19.69 -2.16
C SER A 313 5.97 -19.18 -3.59
N GLN A 314 6.89 -19.61 -4.47
CA GLN A 314 6.89 -19.31 -5.89
C GLN A 314 7.23 -20.54 -6.70
N THR A 315 6.82 -20.56 -7.97
CA THR A 315 7.21 -21.60 -8.92
C THR A 315 8.67 -21.48 -9.31
N GLU A 316 9.23 -22.48 -10.01
CA GLU A 316 10.58 -22.41 -10.54
C GLU A 316 10.78 -21.24 -11.51
N GLU A 317 9.69 -20.79 -12.14
CA GLU A 317 9.66 -19.63 -13.03
C GLU A 317 9.48 -18.29 -12.31
N GLY A 318 9.35 -18.27 -10.99
CA GLY A 318 9.17 -17.05 -10.18
C GLY A 318 7.72 -16.51 -10.15
N GLU A 319 6.73 -17.34 -10.52
CA GLU A 319 5.32 -16.99 -10.38
C GLU A 319 4.80 -17.30 -8.98
N ALA A 320 3.76 -16.58 -8.55
CA ALA A 320 3.13 -16.78 -7.25
C ALA A 320 2.55 -18.20 -7.11
N LEU A 321 2.88 -18.88 -6.03
CA LEU A 321 2.36 -20.21 -5.71
C LEU A 321 1.42 -20.12 -4.52
N ARG A 322 0.12 -20.39 -4.77
CA ARG A 322 -0.92 -20.47 -3.75
C ARG A 322 -0.93 -21.86 -3.11
N ASN A 323 -1.47 -21.91 -1.89
CA ASN A 323 -1.76 -23.17 -1.19
C ASN A 323 -3.22 -23.13 -0.71
N ASP A 324 -4.14 -23.41 -1.64
CA ASP A 324 -5.58 -23.32 -1.40
C ASP A 324 -6.05 -24.33 -0.34
N GLU A 325 -5.37 -25.47 -0.17
CA GLU A 325 -5.70 -26.47 0.85
C GLU A 325 -5.50 -25.90 2.26
N LYS A 326 -4.43 -25.15 2.48
CA LYS A 326 -4.06 -24.60 3.80
C LYS A 326 -4.65 -23.22 4.05
N PHE A 327 -4.79 -22.37 3.02
CA PHE A 327 -5.05 -20.94 3.16
C PHE A 327 -6.32 -20.41 2.48
N ALA A 328 -7.25 -21.28 2.04
CA ALA A 328 -8.55 -20.82 1.51
C ALA A 328 -9.48 -20.30 2.62
N TYR A 329 -9.01 -19.30 3.38
CA TYR A 329 -9.77 -18.63 4.42
C TYR A 329 -9.45 -17.13 4.49
N VAL A 330 -10.38 -16.36 5.05
CA VAL A 330 -10.13 -14.99 5.51
C VAL A 330 -9.51 -15.05 6.90
N ALA A 331 -8.40 -14.34 7.09
CA ALA A 331 -7.76 -14.17 8.40
C ALA A 331 -8.25 -12.86 9.04
N ALA A 332 -8.76 -12.92 10.27
CA ALA A 332 -9.07 -11.74 11.07
C ALA A 332 -8.31 -11.81 12.40
N TRP A 333 -7.48 -10.79 12.65
CA TRP A 333 -6.67 -10.71 13.86
C TRP A 333 -7.36 -9.84 14.91
N GLU A 334 -7.73 -10.43 16.03
CA GLU A 334 -8.34 -9.74 17.16
C GLU A 334 -7.26 -9.08 18.02
N PHE A 335 -7.35 -7.75 18.20
CA PHE A 335 -6.49 -7.02 19.12
C PHE A 335 -6.78 -7.40 20.56
N SER A 336 -5.79 -7.94 21.24
CA SER A 336 -5.92 -8.42 22.63
C SER A 336 -5.32 -7.46 23.68
N GLY A 337 -4.80 -6.31 23.23
CA GLY A 337 -4.10 -5.30 24.03
C GLY A 337 -2.65 -5.14 23.62
N ILE A 338 -2.04 -4.02 24.02
CA ILE A 338 -0.62 -3.72 23.83
C ILE A 338 0.19 -4.81 24.53
N ASP A 339 1.26 -5.27 23.90
CA ASP A 339 2.16 -6.34 24.41
C ASP A 339 1.50 -7.73 24.60
N LYS A 340 0.29 -7.92 24.06
CA LYS A 340 -0.36 -9.23 24.04
C LYS A 340 -0.39 -9.77 22.61
N LYS A 341 -0.17 -11.08 22.49
CA LYS A 341 -0.26 -11.75 21.20
C LYS A 341 -1.71 -11.65 20.66
N PRO A 342 -1.91 -11.15 19.43
CA PRO A 342 -3.24 -11.09 18.85
C PRO A 342 -3.78 -12.50 18.58
N LYS A 343 -5.11 -12.62 18.55
CA LYS A 343 -5.79 -13.88 18.30
C LYS A 343 -6.27 -13.96 16.85
N LEU A 344 -5.91 -15.05 16.17
CA LEU A 344 -6.34 -15.31 14.80
C LEU A 344 -7.72 -15.98 14.78
N HIS A 345 -8.64 -15.37 14.04
CA HIS A 345 -9.92 -15.95 13.63
C HIS A 345 -9.85 -16.30 12.14
N LYS A 346 -10.43 -17.44 11.75
CA LYS A 346 -10.44 -17.92 10.38
C LYS A 346 -11.87 -18.14 9.92
N GLU A 347 -12.22 -17.57 8.77
CA GLU A 347 -13.47 -17.80 8.08
C GLU A 347 -13.18 -18.52 6.76
N GLN A 348 -13.71 -19.72 6.59
CA GLN A 348 -13.46 -20.53 5.40
C GLN A 348 -14.13 -19.93 4.18
N LEU A 349 -13.38 -19.84 3.07
CA LEU A 349 -13.91 -19.41 1.78
C LEU A 349 -14.65 -20.56 1.12
N VAL A 350 -15.92 -20.32 0.74
CA VAL A 350 -16.75 -21.26 0.01
C VAL A 350 -17.10 -20.64 -1.35
N PHE A 351 -16.74 -21.35 -2.43
CA PHE A 351 -16.99 -20.89 -3.80
C PHE A 351 -18.04 -21.79 -4.43
N GLU A 352 -19.29 -21.30 -4.53
CA GLU A 352 -20.41 -22.05 -5.08
C GLU A 352 -20.38 -22.14 -6.62
N GLU A 353 -20.06 -21.01 -7.27
CA GLU A 353 -20.18 -20.85 -8.72
C GLU A 353 -18.82 -20.83 -9.45
N VAL A 354 -17.73 -20.62 -8.75
CA VAL A 354 -16.39 -20.43 -9.34
C VAL A 354 -15.44 -21.52 -8.86
N LYS A 355 -14.72 -22.13 -9.79
CA LYS A 355 -13.62 -23.06 -9.43
C LYS A 355 -12.33 -22.27 -9.24
N LEU A 356 -11.61 -22.58 -8.18
CA LEU A 356 -10.27 -22.06 -7.97
C LEU A 356 -9.36 -22.48 -9.12
N SER A 357 -8.64 -21.51 -9.69
CA SER A 357 -7.65 -21.75 -10.73
C SER A 357 -6.41 -20.88 -10.50
N GLN A 358 -5.25 -21.43 -10.83
CA GLN A 358 -4.00 -20.68 -10.76
C GLN A 358 -3.76 -19.97 -12.10
N ARG A 359 -3.32 -18.72 -12.03
CA ARG A 359 -2.90 -17.94 -13.22
C ARG A 359 -1.43 -18.20 -13.52
N SER A 360 -1.10 -18.27 -14.82
CA SER A 360 0.26 -18.19 -15.34
C SER A 360 0.36 -17.08 -16.39
N TYR A 361 1.52 -16.46 -16.46
CA TYR A 361 1.84 -15.38 -17.42
C TYR A 361 3.01 -15.74 -18.34
N LYS A 362 3.38 -17.03 -18.36
CA LYS A 362 4.40 -17.57 -19.27
C LYS A 362 3.79 -18.45 -20.34
#